data_9aa5fb13f3adf44a1d9a04e969d5e43b
#
_entry.id   9aa5fb13f3adf44a1d9a04e969d5e43b
#
_cell.length_a   1.000
_cell.length_b   1.000
_cell.length_c   1.000
_cell.angle_alpha   90.00
_cell.angle_beta   90.00
_cell.angle_gamma   90.00
#
_symmetry.space_group_name_H-M   'P 1'
#
loop_
_entity.id
_entity.type
_entity.pdbx_description
1 polymer ?
#
loop_
_entity_poly.entity_id
_entity_poly.type
_entity_poly.pdbx_seq_one_letter_code
_entity_poly.pdbx_strand_id
1 'polypeptide(L)' 'MRAVVGDTLLVHGRTVGHHDRTAEVLEVLGQDGNPPYRVRFDDDGHEALMSPGPDTVVRHPEDPR' A
#
# COMPACT_ATOMS: atom_id res chain seq x y z
N MET A 1 -11.19 -3.03 -0.52
CA MET A 1 -9.81 -3.24 -1.03
C MET A 1 -9.27 -4.54 -0.49
N ARG A 2 -8.48 -5.21 -1.26
CA ARG A 2 -7.89 -6.48 -0.90
C ARG A 2 -6.43 -6.52 -1.25
N ALA A 3 -5.59 -6.92 -0.30
CA ALA A 3 -4.16 -7.03 -0.53
C ALA A 3 -3.60 -8.19 0.27
N VAL A 4 -2.45 -8.69 -0.14
CA VAL A 4 -1.73 -9.75 0.57
C VAL A 4 -0.30 -9.28 0.83
N VAL A 5 0.37 -9.99 1.73
CA VAL A 5 1.77 -9.71 2.04
C VAL A 5 2.60 -9.79 0.76
N GLY A 6 3.42 -8.80 0.54
CA GLY A 6 4.24 -8.69 -0.67
C GLY A 6 3.67 -7.79 -1.74
N ASP A 7 2.40 -7.43 -1.64
CA ASP A 7 1.80 -6.50 -2.60
C ASP A 7 2.37 -5.12 -2.41
N THR A 8 2.31 -4.32 -3.48
CA THR A 8 2.70 -2.92 -3.44
C THR A 8 1.46 -2.06 -3.54
N LEU A 9 1.38 -1.07 -2.66
CA LEU A 9 0.30 -0.08 -2.68
C LEU A 9 0.85 1.20 -3.30
N LEU A 10 0.11 1.73 -4.27
CA LEU A 10 0.41 3.04 -4.85
C LEU A 10 -0.52 4.05 -4.20
N VAL A 11 0.05 4.92 -3.39
CA VAL A 11 -0.69 5.93 -2.63
C VAL A 11 -0.51 7.26 -3.35
N HIS A 12 -1.61 7.83 -3.83
CA HIS A 12 -1.55 9.07 -4.58
C HIS A 12 -1.43 10.27 -3.65
N GLY A 13 -0.54 11.19 -4.02
CA GLY A 13 -0.48 12.47 -3.34
C GLY A 13 -1.70 13.32 -3.68
N ARG A 14 -2.28 13.96 -2.69
CA ARG A 14 -3.53 14.68 -2.88
C ARG A 14 -3.38 16.19 -2.93
N THR A 15 -2.22 16.70 -2.53
CA THR A 15 -1.98 18.13 -2.51
C THR A 15 -0.86 18.48 -3.45
N VAL A 16 -0.88 19.74 -3.90
CA VAL A 16 0.17 20.25 -4.78
C VAL A 16 1.51 20.11 -4.05
N GLY A 17 2.48 19.54 -4.74
CA GLY A 17 3.79 19.33 -4.18
C GLY A 17 3.99 17.97 -3.51
N HIS A 18 2.94 17.18 -3.36
CA HIS A 18 3.06 15.84 -2.80
C HIS A 18 3.17 14.82 -3.92
N HIS A 19 4.10 13.90 -3.77
CA HIS A 19 4.35 12.84 -4.75
C HIS A 19 3.50 11.63 -4.44
N ASP A 20 3.23 10.83 -5.47
CA ASP A 20 2.75 9.50 -5.24
C ASP A 20 3.82 8.71 -4.51
N ARG A 21 3.40 7.84 -3.62
CA ARG A 21 4.31 7.00 -2.84
C ARG A 21 3.94 5.55 -3.02
N THR A 22 4.93 4.69 -2.97
CA THR A 22 4.69 3.26 -2.99
C THR A 22 5.07 2.67 -1.65
N ALA A 23 4.34 1.64 -1.25
CA ALA A 23 4.60 0.95 0.01
C ALA A 23 4.37 -0.53 -0.17
N GLU A 24 5.20 -1.33 0.47
CA GLU A 24 5.08 -2.79 0.44
C GLU A 24 4.24 -3.23 1.63
N VAL A 25 3.30 -4.14 1.38
CA VAL A 25 2.47 -4.71 2.44
C VAL A 25 3.30 -5.76 3.18
N LEU A 26 3.54 -5.50 4.45
CA LEU A 26 4.29 -6.41 5.31
C LEU A 26 3.37 -7.35 6.09
N GLU A 27 2.18 -6.86 6.43
CA GLU A 27 1.23 -7.66 7.21
C GLU A 27 -0.18 -7.16 6.92
N VAL A 28 -1.12 -8.10 6.80
CA VAL A 28 -2.53 -7.79 6.62
C VAL A 28 -3.22 -8.03 7.96
N LEU A 29 -3.77 -6.99 8.55
CA LEU A 29 -4.36 -7.05 9.88
C LEU A 29 -5.87 -7.23 9.86
N GLY A 30 -6.52 -6.90 8.75
CA GLY A 30 -7.95 -7.14 8.57
C GLY A 30 -8.21 -8.55 8.07
N GLN A 31 -9.47 -8.88 7.93
CA GLN A 31 -9.88 -10.20 7.44
C GLN A 31 -9.97 -10.19 5.93
N ASP A 32 -9.62 -11.31 5.32
CA ASP A 32 -9.80 -11.55 3.88
C ASP A 32 -9.10 -10.52 3.02
N GLY A 33 -7.92 -10.07 3.47
CA GLY A 33 -7.14 -9.11 2.70
C GLY A 33 -7.58 -7.67 2.88
N ASN A 34 -8.41 -7.41 3.87
CA ASN A 34 -8.90 -6.05 4.13
C ASN A 34 -7.95 -5.28 5.03
N PRO A 35 -8.01 -3.92 4.97
CA PRO A 35 -7.18 -3.11 5.85
C PRO A 35 -7.62 -3.24 7.31
N PRO A 36 -6.79 -2.80 8.25
CA PRO A 36 -5.56 -2.06 8.03
C PRO A 36 -4.39 -2.97 7.64
N TYR A 37 -3.37 -2.34 7.07
CA TYR A 37 -2.14 -3.04 6.69
C TYR A 37 -0.95 -2.42 7.40
N ARG A 38 0.04 -3.27 7.75
CA ARG A 38 1.36 -2.76 8.07
C ARG A 38 2.15 -2.70 6.78
N VAL A 39 2.69 -1.53 6.48
CA VAL A 39 3.39 -1.31 5.22
C VAL A 39 4.73 -0.66 5.49
N ARG A 40 5.63 -0.79 4.52
CA ARG A 40 6.90 -0.08 4.53
C ARG A 40 6.96 0.77 3.26
N PHE A 41 7.14 2.07 3.46
CA PHE A 41 7.25 2.99 2.33
C PHE A 41 8.62 2.86 1.69
N ASP A 42 8.63 2.84 0.35
CA ASP A 42 9.87 2.60 -0.39
C ASP A 42 10.80 3.79 -0.37
N ASP A 43 10.26 5.00 -0.22
CA ASP A 43 11.08 6.20 -0.32
C ASP A 43 12.01 6.39 0.88
N ASP A 44 11.61 5.99 2.07
CA ASP A 44 12.44 6.17 3.26
C ASP A 44 12.53 4.92 4.13
N GLY A 45 11.89 3.84 3.74
CA GLY A 45 11.90 2.61 4.52
C GLY A 45 11.06 2.67 5.79
N HIS A 46 10.25 3.69 5.95
CA HIS A 46 9.44 3.87 7.15
C HIS A 46 8.28 2.89 7.17
N GLU A 47 8.06 2.23 8.31
CA GLU A 47 6.90 1.33 8.49
C GLU A 47 5.78 2.07 9.18
N ALA A 48 4.56 1.76 8.77
CA ALA A 48 3.38 2.40 9.34
C ALA A 48 2.18 1.47 9.18
N LEU A 49 1.17 1.71 10.00
CA LEU A 49 -0.14 1.11 9.79
C LEU A 49 -0.98 2.07 8.96
N MET A 50 -1.68 1.53 7.96
CA MET A 50 -2.52 2.39 7.15
C MET A 50 -3.78 1.68 6.69
N SER A 51 -4.82 2.49 6.50
CA SER A 51 -6.07 2.05 5.89
C SER A 51 -6.20 2.86 4.61
N PRO A 52 -5.83 2.28 3.47
CA PRO A 52 -5.79 3.03 2.21
C PRO A 52 -7.18 3.52 1.81
N GLY A 53 -7.19 4.67 1.18
CA GLY A 53 -8.41 5.21 0.62
C GLY A 53 -8.78 4.52 -0.69
N PRO A 54 -9.95 4.86 -1.24
CA PRO A 54 -10.44 4.17 -2.43
C PRO A 54 -9.63 4.46 -3.69
N ASP A 55 -8.80 5.48 -3.68
CA ASP A 55 -7.95 5.81 -4.81
C ASP A 55 -6.57 5.16 -4.74
N THR A 56 -6.30 4.35 -3.72
CA THR A 56 -5.04 3.62 -3.63
C THR A 56 -5.11 2.39 -4.52
N VAL A 57 -4.05 2.15 -5.28
CA VAL A 57 -3.98 1.03 -6.21
C VAL A 57 -3.12 -0.08 -5.63
N VAL A 58 -3.60 -1.31 -5.73
CA VAL A 58 -2.86 -2.48 -5.27
C VAL A 58 -2.23 -3.15 -6.47
N ARG A 59 -0.93 -3.44 -6.37
CA ARG A 59 -0.20 -4.16 -7.41
C ARG A 59 0.43 -5.40 -6.82
N HIS A 60 0.25 -6.51 -7.51
CA HIS A 60 0.86 -7.78 -7.12
C HIS A 60 2.22 -7.88 -7.79
N PRO A 61 3.27 -8.27 -7.05
CA PRO A 61 4.62 -8.30 -7.61
C PRO A 61 4.79 -9.29 -8.75
N GLU A 62 3.93 -10.29 -8.83
CA GLU A 62 4.01 -11.31 -9.87
C GLU A 62 3.01 -11.08 -10.99
N ASP A 63 2.38 -9.95 -11.04
CA ASP A 63 1.41 -9.64 -12.07
C ASP A 63 2.14 -9.53 -13.40
N PRO A 64 1.82 -10.38 -14.36
CA PRO A 64 2.58 -10.38 -15.60
C PRO A 64 2.28 -9.21 -16.52
N ARG A 65 1.52 -8.57 -16.48
CA ARG A 65 1.27 -7.62 -17.42
C ARG A 65 1.34 -6.87 -17.84
#